data_20158efbaa80af5e4e48cc71ed81a259
#
_entry.id   20158efbaa80af5e4e48cc71ed81a259
#
_cell.length_a   1.000
_cell.length_b   1.000
_cell.length_c   1.000
_cell.angle_alpha   90.00
_cell.angle_beta   90.00
_cell.angle_gamma   90.00
#
_symmetry.space_group_name_H-M   'P 1'
#
loop_
_entity.id
_entity.type
_entity.pdbx_description
1 polymer ?
#
loop_
_entity_poly.entity_id
_entity_poly.type
_entity_poly.pdbx_seq_one_letter_code
_entity_poly.pdbx_strand_id
1 'polypeptide(L)'
;MKKKYIEKSASVIIGKGMRIDAELLSGKGIVRIEGEYFGDIRIEGELILEKAGNIYGNIFVNSAYISGVILGNIICADLLHIKTTGKVKGDIETDALLMDEGALFIGCSRMREQAAEPDPLGIQEVIDDDSA
;
A
#
# COMPACT_ATOMS: atom_id res chain seq x y z
N MET A 1 -2.70 16.64 23.88
CA MET A 1 -2.75 16.45 23.56
C MET A 1 -2.88 15.96 22.93
N LYS A 2 -3.14 16.04 22.68
CA LYS A 2 -3.29 15.76 22.19
C LYS A 2 -3.24 15.23 21.32
N LYS A 3 -2.93 14.97 20.81
CA LYS A 3 -2.79 14.51 19.99
C LYS A 3 -3.39 13.90 19.57
N LYS A 4 -3.90 13.63 19.58
CA LYS A 4 -4.50 12.99 19.17
C LYS A 4 -5.55 13.29 18.57
N TYR A 5 -6.18 13.93 18.65
CA TYR A 5 -7.07 14.34 18.10
C TYR A 5 -7.08 14.49 16.86
N ILE A 6 -6.59 14.63 16.80
CA ILE A 6 -6.17 14.75 15.67
C ILE A 6 -6.48 13.65 14.80
N GLU A 7 -6.63 12.50 15.22
CA GLU A 7 -6.73 11.46 14.42
C GLU A 7 -7.87 11.44 13.52
N LYS A 8 -8.90 12.08 13.81
CA LYS A 8 -9.97 12.09 12.94
C LYS A 8 -9.76 12.84 11.74
N SER A 9 -9.08 13.87 11.82
CA SER A 9 -8.84 14.69 10.67
C SER A 9 -7.41 14.73 10.34
N ALA A 10 -6.64 13.83 10.90
CA ALA A 10 -5.23 13.89 10.68
C ALA A 10 -4.92 13.57 9.26
N SER A 11 -4.07 14.34 8.68
CA SER A 11 -3.58 14.11 7.35
C SER A 11 -2.14 14.52 7.32
N VAL A 12 -1.34 13.75 6.63
CA VAL A 12 0.04 14.09 6.43
C VAL A 12 0.22 14.32 4.96
N ILE A 13 0.83 15.43 4.60
CA ILE A 13 1.06 15.74 3.22
C ILE A 13 2.54 16.02 3.04
N ILE A 14 3.19 15.23 2.17
CA ILE A 14 4.57 15.46 1.83
C ILE A 14 4.55 16.04 0.44
N GLY A 15 4.83 17.31 0.33
CA GLY A 15 4.63 18.03 -0.92
C GLY A 15 5.70 17.75 -1.95
N LYS A 16 5.42 18.22 -3.15
CA LYS A 16 6.31 18.03 -4.25
C LYS A 16 7.63 18.70 -3.96
N GLY A 17 8.70 18.05 -4.28
CA GLY A 17 10.01 18.60 -4.03
C GLY A 17 10.54 18.34 -2.64
N MET A 18 9.74 17.74 -1.76
CA MET A 18 10.21 17.44 -0.44
C MET A 18 10.72 16.02 -0.36
N ARG A 19 11.63 15.81 0.54
CA ARG A 19 12.21 14.49 0.74
C ARG A 19 12.25 14.21 2.22
N ILE A 20 11.71 13.09 2.62
CA ILE A 20 11.66 12.69 4.01
C ILE A 20 12.42 11.38 4.17
N ASP A 21 13.34 11.36 5.11
CA ASP A 21 14.04 10.14 5.48
C ASP A 21 13.62 9.83 6.89
N ALA A 22 13.04 8.66 7.11
CA ALA A 22 12.59 8.31 8.45
C ALA A 22 12.62 6.80 8.57
N GLU A 23 12.65 6.33 9.79
CA GLU A 23 12.59 4.90 9.97
C GLU A 23 11.17 4.44 9.79
N LEU A 24 10.24 5.16 10.34
CA LEU A 24 8.86 4.73 10.31
C LEU A 24 7.94 5.94 10.43
N LEU A 25 6.93 5.98 9.58
CA LEU A 25 5.85 6.93 9.70
C LEU A 25 4.64 6.15 10.13
N SER A 26 4.09 6.43 11.29
CA SER A 26 2.95 5.67 11.77
C SER A 26 1.87 6.59 12.29
N GLY A 27 0.66 6.10 12.29
CA GLY A 27 -0.47 6.87 12.79
C GLY A 27 -1.76 6.42 12.19
N LYS A 28 -2.76 7.28 12.28
CA LYS A 28 -4.06 7.03 11.72
C LYS A 28 -4.43 8.20 10.83
N GLY A 29 -5.22 7.93 9.82
CA GLY A 29 -5.73 8.98 8.96
C GLY A 29 -5.29 8.80 7.53
N ILE A 30 -5.06 9.90 6.85
CA ILE A 30 -4.74 9.88 5.45
C ILE A 30 -3.36 10.47 5.25
N VAL A 31 -2.52 9.75 4.51
CA VAL A 31 -1.20 10.24 4.16
C VAL A 31 -1.15 10.44 2.67
N ARG A 32 -0.79 11.64 2.25
CA ARG A 32 -0.67 11.95 0.84
C ARG A 32 0.77 12.33 0.56
N ILE A 33 1.39 11.68 -0.39
CA ILE A 33 2.78 11.90 -0.69
C ILE A 33 2.94 12.33 -2.14
N GLU A 34 3.49 13.51 -2.33
CA GLU A 34 3.78 14.03 -3.65
C GLU A 34 5.28 14.19 -3.84
N GLY A 35 6.06 13.94 -2.82
CA GLY A 35 7.51 14.04 -2.88
C GLY A 35 8.15 12.70 -2.70
N GLU A 36 9.32 12.66 -2.09
CA GLU A 36 10.03 11.43 -1.88
C GLU A 36 10.02 11.03 -0.43
N TYR A 37 9.80 9.78 -0.17
CA TYR A 37 9.82 9.27 1.18
C TYR A 37 10.70 8.03 1.22
N PHE A 38 11.64 8.01 2.16
CA PHE A 38 12.52 6.87 2.36
C PHE A 38 12.28 6.33 3.76
N GLY A 39 11.81 5.11 3.87
CA GLY A 39 11.52 4.51 5.15
C GLY A 39 10.24 3.73 5.10
N ASP A 40 9.82 3.21 6.24
CA ASP A 40 8.63 2.39 6.30
C ASP A 40 7.43 3.23 6.68
N ILE A 41 6.25 2.78 6.27
CA ILE A 41 5.00 3.47 6.55
C ILE A 41 4.03 2.47 7.13
N ARG A 42 3.43 2.82 8.27
CA ARG A 42 2.43 1.97 8.89
C ARG A 42 1.28 2.87 9.32
N ILE A 43 0.24 2.92 8.54
CA ILE A 43 -0.88 3.83 8.78
C ILE A 43 -2.18 3.06 8.86
N GLU A 44 -2.96 3.36 9.90
CA GLU A 44 -4.31 2.85 9.97
C GLU A 44 -5.15 3.83 9.20
N GLY A 45 -5.33 3.60 7.92
CA GLY A 45 -6.06 4.52 7.08
C GLY A 45 -5.63 4.37 5.65
N GLU A 46 -5.51 5.50 4.97
CA GLU A 46 -5.27 5.48 3.54
C GLU A 46 -3.97 6.13 3.17
N LEU A 47 -3.32 5.57 2.18
CA LEU A 47 -2.14 6.15 1.61
C LEU A 47 -2.47 6.58 0.19
N ILE A 48 -2.20 7.83 -0.14
CA ILE A 48 -2.41 8.34 -1.47
C ILE A 48 -1.05 8.79 -1.99
N LEU A 49 -0.54 8.08 -2.99
CA LEU A 49 0.73 8.44 -3.59
C LEU A 49 0.44 9.10 -4.91
N GLU A 50 0.78 10.38 -5.00
CA GLU A 50 0.49 11.15 -6.18
C GLU A 50 1.51 10.86 -7.27
N LYS A 51 1.22 11.32 -8.47
CA LYS A 51 2.02 10.98 -9.62
C LYS A 51 3.49 11.31 -9.46
N ALA A 52 3.80 12.40 -8.80
CA ALA A 52 5.18 12.80 -8.60
C ALA A 52 5.81 12.15 -7.39
N GLY A 53 5.08 11.34 -6.64
CA GLY A 53 5.59 10.78 -5.40
C GLY A 53 6.39 9.52 -5.61
N ASN A 54 7.33 9.30 -4.73
CA ASN A 54 8.14 8.09 -4.73
C ASN A 54 8.32 7.62 -3.31
N ILE A 55 8.15 6.33 -3.09
CA ILE A 55 8.34 5.76 -1.76
C ILE A 55 9.31 4.61 -1.87
N TYR A 56 10.29 4.60 -0.98
CA TYR A 56 11.29 3.56 -0.94
C TYR A 56 11.24 2.94 0.46
N GLY A 57 10.60 1.81 0.59
CA GLY A 57 10.46 1.16 1.88
C GLY A 57 9.23 0.28 1.91
N ASN A 58 8.90 -0.21 3.08
CA ASN A 58 7.78 -1.12 3.23
C ASN A 58 6.57 -0.37 3.74
N ILE A 59 5.41 -0.75 3.23
CA ILE A 59 4.18 -0.02 3.50
C ILE A 59 3.14 -0.97 4.08
N PHE A 60 2.52 -0.54 5.17
CA PHE A 60 1.48 -1.32 5.80
C PHE A 60 0.32 -0.35 6.06
N VAL A 61 -0.74 -0.45 5.28
CA VAL A 61 -1.88 0.47 5.38
C VAL A 61 -3.17 -0.30 5.16
N ASN A 62 -4.30 0.36 5.38
CA ASN A 62 -5.57 -0.28 5.10
C ASN A 62 -5.88 -0.21 3.61
N SER A 63 -5.73 0.94 3.04
CA SER A 63 -6.00 1.11 1.61
C SER A 63 -4.95 2.01 1.02
N ALA A 64 -4.60 1.78 -0.22
CA ALA A 64 -3.58 2.58 -0.88
C ALA A 64 -4.01 2.88 -2.31
N TYR A 65 -3.76 4.10 -2.73
CA TYR A 65 -4.05 4.55 -4.08
C TYR A 65 -2.74 5.07 -4.66
N ILE A 66 -2.20 4.36 -5.62
CA ILE A 66 -0.85 4.57 -6.08
C ILE A 66 -0.82 5.15 -7.49
N SER A 67 -0.39 6.38 -7.60
CA SER A 67 -0.20 7.00 -8.91
C SER A 67 1.28 7.27 -9.18
N GLY A 68 2.12 7.06 -8.19
CA GLY A 68 3.55 7.28 -8.33
C GLY A 68 4.31 5.98 -8.28
N VAL A 69 5.52 6.02 -7.78
CA VAL A 69 6.42 4.87 -7.79
C VAL A 69 6.68 4.37 -6.39
N ILE A 70 6.59 3.07 -6.19
CA ILE A 70 6.94 2.46 -4.93
C ILE A 70 7.95 1.36 -5.18
N LEU A 71 9.05 1.41 -4.43
CA LEU A 71 10.04 0.35 -4.45
C LEU A 71 10.06 -0.23 -3.04
N GLY A 72 9.49 -1.41 -2.88
CA GLY A 72 9.40 -2.04 -1.59
C GLY A 72 8.16 -2.91 -1.51
N ASN A 73 7.86 -3.37 -0.32
CA ASN A 73 6.74 -4.29 -0.15
C ASN A 73 5.53 -3.54 0.38
N ILE A 74 4.36 -4.00 0.00
CA ILE A 74 3.12 -3.36 0.40
C ILE A 74 2.19 -4.38 0.99
N ILE A 75 1.66 -4.08 2.16
CA ILE A 75 0.61 -4.89 2.76
C ILE A 75 -0.58 -3.98 2.98
N CYS A 76 -1.67 -4.26 2.30
CA CYS A 76 -2.89 -3.50 2.43
C CYS A 76 -3.97 -4.41 2.98
N ALA A 77 -4.60 -3.98 4.06
CA ALA A 77 -5.63 -4.81 4.65
C ALA A 77 -6.85 -4.89 3.78
N ASP A 78 -7.16 -3.82 3.07
CA ASP A 78 -8.39 -3.78 2.28
C ASP A 78 -8.16 -3.72 0.79
N LEU A 79 -7.71 -2.60 0.29
CA LEU A 79 -7.63 -2.42 -1.16
C LEU A 79 -6.34 -1.76 -1.56
N LEU A 80 -5.69 -2.30 -2.56
CA LEU A 80 -4.57 -1.64 -3.20
C LEU A 80 -4.99 -1.33 -4.63
N HIS A 81 -5.02 -0.04 -4.94
CA HIS A 81 -5.42 0.41 -6.27
C HIS A 81 -4.22 1.09 -6.93
N ILE A 82 -3.66 0.45 -7.94
CA ILE A 82 -2.55 1.01 -8.69
C ILE A 82 -3.14 1.69 -9.90
N LYS A 83 -3.01 3.02 -9.93
CA LYS A 83 -3.65 3.78 -10.98
C LYS A 83 -2.77 3.84 -12.22
N THR A 84 -3.28 4.45 -13.25
CA THR A 84 -2.64 4.43 -14.57
C THR A 84 -1.16 4.79 -14.55
N THR A 85 -0.77 5.75 -13.76
CA THR A 85 0.63 6.15 -13.73
C THR A 85 1.40 5.48 -12.59
N GLY A 86 0.75 4.57 -11.87
CA GLY A 86 1.40 3.93 -10.73
C GLY A 86 2.36 2.86 -11.16
N LYS A 87 3.43 2.72 -10.42
CA LYS A 87 4.41 1.68 -10.65
C LYS A 87 4.85 1.13 -9.31
N VAL A 88 4.75 -0.17 -9.16
CA VAL A 88 5.13 -0.81 -7.92
C VAL A 88 6.10 -1.93 -8.22
N LYS A 89 7.22 -1.93 -7.51
CA LYS A 89 8.19 -2.98 -7.65
C LYS A 89 8.46 -3.56 -6.28
N GLY A 90 8.13 -4.82 -6.10
CA GLY A 90 8.28 -5.50 -4.83
C GLY A 90 7.14 -6.47 -4.64
N ASP A 91 6.90 -6.87 -3.40
CA ASP A 91 5.86 -7.84 -3.13
C ASP A 91 4.63 -7.14 -2.60
N ILE A 92 3.47 -7.64 -2.98
CA ILE A 92 2.20 -7.08 -2.56
C ILE A 92 1.38 -8.14 -1.87
N GLU A 93 0.76 -7.75 -0.76
CA GLU A 93 -0.19 -8.62 -0.09
C GLU A 93 -1.41 -7.77 0.24
N THR A 94 -2.57 -8.15 -0.25
CA THR A 94 -3.77 -7.34 -0.07
C THR A 94 -5.01 -8.21 -0.23
N ASP A 95 -6.13 -7.74 0.33
CA ASP A 95 -7.40 -8.44 0.13
C ASP A 95 -7.93 -8.19 -1.26
N ALA A 96 -7.72 -7.02 -1.80
CA ALA A 96 -8.21 -6.70 -3.13
C ALA A 96 -7.18 -5.89 -3.88
N LEU A 97 -6.92 -6.23 -5.12
CA LEU A 97 -5.97 -5.52 -5.95
C LEU A 97 -6.69 -5.04 -7.19
N LEU A 98 -6.60 -3.75 -7.45
CA LEU A 98 -7.18 -3.16 -8.63
C LEU A 98 -6.08 -2.45 -9.37
N MET A 99 -5.90 -2.74 -10.64
CA MET A 99 -4.90 -2.08 -11.45
C MET A 99 -5.57 -1.46 -12.66
N ASP A 100 -5.33 -0.19 -12.86
CA ASP A 100 -5.87 0.51 -14.01
C ASP A 100 -5.01 0.19 -15.22
N GLU A 101 -5.57 0.42 -16.36
CA GLU A 101 -4.83 0.23 -17.59
C GLU A 101 -3.63 1.16 -17.57
N GLY A 102 -2.48 0.65 -17.90
CA GLY A 102 -1.26 1.45 -17.88
C GLY A 102 -0.44 1.29 -16.62
N ALA A 103 -1.05 0.78 -15.56
CA ALA A 103 -0.32 0.59 -14.32
C ALA A 103 0.71 -0.51 -14.49
N LEU A 104 1.77 -0.45 -13.71
CA LEU A 104 2.84 -1.42 -13.81
C LEU A 104 3.13 -2.02 -12.45
N PHE A 105 3.23 -3.33 -12.41
CA PHE A 105 3.60 -4.02 -11.19
C PHE A 105 4.63 -5.07 -11.53
N ILE A 106 5.75 -5.06 -10.82
CA ILE A 106 6.81 -6.02 -11.01
C ILE A 106 7.11 -6.65 -9.66
N GLY A 107 6.89 -7.94 -9.55
CA GLY A 107 7.13 -8.64 -8.31
C GLY A 107 6.09 -9.71 -8.09
N CYS A 108 5.82 -10.02 -6.84
CA CYS A 108 4.88 -11.06 -6.48
C CYS A 108 3.67 -10.46 -5.81
N SER A 109 2.50 -10.95 -6.16
CA SER A 109 1.27 -10.48 -5.58
C SER A 109 0.59 -11.62 -4.87
N ARG A 110 0.14 -11.39 -3.65
CA ARG A 110 -0.55 -12.40 -2.88
C ARG A 110 -1.82 -11.78 -2.32
N MET A 111 -2.93 -12.45 -2.58
CA MET A 111 -4.17 -12.03 -1.99
C MET A 111 -4.25 -12.64 -0.62
N ARG A 112 -4.70 -11.86 0.34
CA ARG A 112 -4.81 -12.37 1.68
C ARG A 112 -5.91 -13.39 1.73
N GLU A 113 -5.66 -14.46 2.50
CA GLU A 113 -6.59 -15.48 2.56
C GLU A 113 -7.72 -15.17 3.44
N GLN A 114 -8.92 -15.44 3.05
CA GLN A 114 -10.06 -15.21 3.87
C GLN A 114 -10.30 -16.46 4.64
N ALA A 115 -9.79 -16.50 5.79
CA ALA A 115 -9.85 -17.69 6.56
C ALA A 115 -11.22 -18.25 6.65
N ALA A 116 -12.18 -17.43 6.60
CA ALA A 116 -13.49 -17.89 6.76
C ALA A 116 -14.08 -18.52 5.54
N GLU A 117 -13.37 -18.51 4.46
CA GLU A 117 -13.94 -18.94 3.26
C GLU A 117 -13.40 -20.23 2.79
N PRO A 118 -13.87 -21.32 3.22
CA PRO A 118 -13.34 -22.56 2.74
C PRO A 118 -13.71 -22.71 1.29
N ASP A 119 -12.85 -23.29 0.56
CA ASP A 119 -13.07 -23.52 -0.82
C ASP A 119 -13.98 -24.73 -0.93
N PRO A 120 -15.19 -24.58 -1.37
CA PRO A 120 -16.12 -25.69 -1.42
C PRO A 120 -15.67 -26.80 -2.34
N LEU A 121 -14.80 -26.50 -3.25
CA LEU A 121 -14.30 -27.51 -4.13
C LEU A 121 -13.00 -28.10 -3.70
N GLY A 122 -12.39 -27.54 -2.71
CA GLY A 122 -11.12 -28.00 -2.26
C GLY A 122 -10.00 -27.78 -3.22
N ILE A 123 -10.20 -26.93 -4.19
CA ILE A 123 -9.20 -26.72 -5.16
C ILE A 123 -8.11 -25.85 -4.73
N GLN A 124 -8.44 -24.89 -3.93
CA GLN A 124 -7.44 -23.96 -3.56
C GLN A 124 -6.31 -24.59 -2.90
N GLU A 125 -6.49 -25.65 -2.20
CA GLU A 125 -5.39 -26.20 -1.60
C GLU A 125 -4.47 -26.76 -2.57
N VAL A 126 -4.93 -27.21 -3.65
CA VAL A 126 -4.07 -27.75 -4.59
C VAL A 126 -3.20 -26.74 -5.15
N ILE A 127 -3.73 -25.61 -5.34
CA ILE A 127 -2.99 -24.60 -5.90
C ILE A 127 -1.99 -24.12 -5.09
N ASP A 128 -2.25 -24.10 -3.97
CA ASP A 128 -1.34 -23.53 -3.17
C ASP A 128 -0.20 -24.12 -3.10
N ASP A 129 -0.23 -24.91 -3.20
CA ASP A 129 0.81 -25.31 -2.98
C ASP A 129 1.64 -25.13 -3.81
N ASP A 130 1.55 -24.99 -4.43
CA ASP A 130 2.32 -24.82 -5.10
C ASP A 130 2.70 -23.85 -5.19
N SER A 131 2.27 -23.48 -5.14
CA SER A 131 2.61 -22.51 -5.24
C SER A 131 3.15 -22.32 -4.58
N ALA A 132 3.08 -22.72 -4.59
CA ALA A 132 3.62 -22.53 -3.95
C ALA A 132 4.24 -22.73 -4.03
#